data_f306550497650f45c185ae2795788ba4
#
_entry.id   f306550497650f45c185ae2795788ba4
#
_cell.length_a   1.000
_cell.length_b   1.000
_cell.length_c   1.000
_cell.angle_alpha   90.00
_cell.angle_beta   90.00
_cell.angle_gamma   90.00
#
_symmetry.space_group_name_H-M   'P 1'
#
loop_
_entity.id
_entity.type
_entity.pdbx_description
1 polymer ?
#
loop_
_entity_poly.entity_id
_entity_poly.type
_entity_poly.pdbx_seq_one_letter_code
_entity_poly.pdbx_strand_id
1 'polypeptide(L)'
;GKKVFENFIISLEAVAPMFIIMAIGVLLRKRNFLNETEVKKLNKLVFNVFFPCLMFSNIYGAEVGEAFDKKLILYCILMILAVFFTAMAVIVKIEPENKNRGAMIQAIYRSNFVIMGIPIVSNIFGGKQLATAAIAVTIVVPLFNVLAVVVLELFRGGKSSPLQILKGIAKNPLIIGAVLGILTVPFHI
;
A
#
# COMPACT_ATOMS: atom_id res chain seq x y z
N GLY A 1 -24.12 19.05 -16.52
CA GLY A 1 -23.35 18.30 -17.54
C GLY A 1 -21.84 18.53 -17.50
N LYS A 2 -21.33 19.78 -17.44
CA LYS A 2 -19.87 20.05 -17.49
C LYS A 2 -19.07 19.44 -16.32
N LYS A 3 -19.53 19.61 -15.09
CA LYS A 3 -18.83 19.05 -13.91
C LYS A 3 -18.75 17.52 -13.89
N VAL A 4 -19.77 16.84 -14.40
CA VAL A 4 -19.77 15.37 -14.48
C VAL A 4 -18.73 14.91 -15.53
N PHE A 5 -18.64 15.62 -16.64
CA PHE A 5 -17.65 15.31 -17.68
C PHE A 5 -16.20 15.62 -17.24
N GLU A 6 -15.99 16.73 -16.54
CA GLU A 6 -14.68 17.06 -15.92
C GLU A 6 -14.26 16.01 -14.90
N ASN A 7 -15.15 15.59 -14.00
CA ASN A 7 -14.88 14.53 -13.03
C ASN A 7 -14.58 13.17 -13.69
N PHE A 8 -15.25 12.88 -14.82
CA PHE A 8 -14.97 11.68 -15.62
C PHE A 8 -13.58 11.73 -16.24
N ILE A 9 -13.18 12.86 -16.81
CA ILE A 9 -11.82 13.05 -17.37
C ILE A 9 -10.77 12.88 -16.30
N ILE A 10 -10.91 13.52 -15.14
CA ILE A 10 -9.98 13.39 -14.02
C ILE A 10 -9.85 11.93 -13.56
N SER A 11 -10.98 11.22 -13.47
CA SER A 11 -10.97 9.79 -13.11
C SER A 11 -10.27 8.95 -14.19
N LEU A 12 -10.48 9.27 -15.45
CA LEU A 12 -9.84 8.59 -16.58
C LEU A 12 -8.34 8.84 -16.60
N GLU A 13 -7.91 10.09 -16.42
CA GLU A 13 -6.48 10.47 -16.33
C GLU A 13 -5.76 9.77 -15.17
N ALA A 14 -6.44 9.57 -14.02
CA ALA A 14 -5.88 8.86 -12.88
C ALA A 14 -5.70 7.35 -13.14
N VAL A 15 -6.58 6.75 -13.94
CA VAL A 15 -6.63 5.29 -14.13
C VAL A 15 -5.99 4.84 -15.44
N ALA A 16 -6.06 5.66 -16.49
CA ALA A 16 -5.54 5.33 -17.82
C ALA A 16 -4.05 4.89 -17.83
N PRO A 17 -3.11 5.54 -17.11
CA PRO A 17 -1.71 5.12 -17.08
C PRO A 17 -1.54 3.67 -16.60
N MET A 18 -2.35 3.23 -15.62
CA MET A 18 -2.29 1.86 -15.10
C MET A 18 -2.73 0.85 -16.18
N PHE A 19 -3.84 1.14 -16.88
CA PHE A 19 -4.32 0.27 -17.97
C PHE A 19 -3.34 0.23 -19.14
N ILE A 20 -2.69 1.36 -19.47
CA ILE A 20 -1.68 1.42 -20.52
C ILE A 20 -0.48 0.53 -20.15
N ILE A 21 0.04 0.64 -18.92
CA ILE A 21 1.15 -0.21 -18.43
C ILE A 21 0.76 -1.68 -18.43
N MET A 22 -0.46 -2.01 -17.99
CA MET A 22 -0.97 -3.39 -18.04
C MET A 22 -1.08 -3.91 -19.48
N ALA A 23 -1.58 -3.10 -20.40
CA ALA A 23 -1.67 -3.47 -21.83
C ALA A 23 -0.28 -3.70 -22.45
N ILE A 24 0.69 -2.84 -22.13
CA ILE A 24 2.10 -3.03 -22.53
C ILE A 24 2.65 -4.35 -21.96
N GLY A 25 2.41 -4.66 -20.68
CA GLY A 25 2.82 -5.92 -20.05
C GLY A 25 2.24 -7.15 -20.77
N VAL A 26 0.94 -7.10 -21.10
CA VAL A 26 0.28 -8.17 -21.87
C VAL A 26 0.87 -8.30 -23.27
N LEU A 27 1.15 -7.17 -23.94
CA LEU A 27 1.75 -7.16 -25.28
C LEU A 27 3.16 -7.78 -25.28
N LEU A 28 4.00 -7.41 -24.31
CA LEU A 28 5.34 -7.96 -24.14
C LEU A 28 5.30 -9.48 -23.91
N ARG A 29 4.33 -9.95 -23.10
CA ARG A 29 4.12 -11.38 -22.88
C ARG A 29 3.65 -12.09 -24.16
N LYS A 30 2.68 -11.53 -24.89
CA LYS A 30 2.21 -12.11 -26.17
C LYS A 30 3.28 -12.16 -27.25
N ARG A 31 4.22 -11.21 -27.22
CA ARG A 31 5.35 -11.16 -28.14
C ARG A 31 6.56 -11.98 -27.70
N ASN A 32 6.42 -12.78 -26.63
CA ASN A 32 7.49 -13.58 -26.03
C ASN A 32 8.74 -12.79 -25.58
N PHE A 33 8.62 -11.46 -25.38
CA PHE A 33 9.69 -10.66 -24.78
C PHE A 33 9.86 -10.95 -23.28
N LEU A 34 8.78 -11.39 -22.60
CA LEU A 34 8.79 -11.75 -21.20
C LEU A 34 8.14 -13.13 -21.01
N ASN A 35 8.92 -14.10 -20.61
CA ASN A 35 8.43 -15.42 -20.21
C ASN A 35 8.08 -15.46 -18.71
N GLU A 36 7.44 -16.53 -18.24
CA GLU A 36 7.04 -16.65 -16.83
C GLU A 36 8.22 -16.61 -15.85
N THR A 37 9.36 -17.12 -16.25
CA THR A 37 10.58 -17.15 -15.42
C THR A 37 11.13 -15.74 -15.25
N GLU A 38 11.12 -14.94 -16.31
CA GLU A 38 11.57 -13.54 -16.30
C GLU A 38 10.62 -12.68 -15.46
N VAL A 39 9.30 -12.85 -15.62
CA VAL A 39 8.30 -12.15 -14.78
C VAL A 39 8.49 -12.50 -13.30
N LYS A 40 8.75 -13.76 -12.96
CA LYS A 40 9.06 -14.16 -11.57
C LYS A 40 10.33 -13.51 -11.04
N LYS A 41 11.40 -13.41 -11.88
CA LYS A 41 12.65 -12.72 -11.51
C LYS A 41 12.42 -11.22 -11.31
N LEU A 42 11.69 -10.57 -12.21
CA LEU A 42 11.32 -9.16 -12.10
C LEU A 42 10.50 -8.89 -10.84
N ASN A 43 9.48 -9.69 -10.57
CA ASN A 43 8.69 -9.57 -9.36
C ASN A 43 9.54 -9.72 -8.09
N LYS A 44 10.49 -10.66 -8.09
CA LYS A 44 11.44 -10.83 -6.99
C LYS A 44 12.34 -9.60 -6.81
N LEU A 45 12.84 -9.02 -7.91
CA LEU A 45 13.63 -7.81 -7.90
C LEU A 45 12.82 -6.62 -7.35
N VAL A 46 11.60 -6.42 -7.86
CA VAL A 46 10.70 -5.37 -7.40
C VAL A 46 10.42 -5.50 -5.91
N PHE A 47 10.11 -6.71 -5.45
CA PHE A 47 9.78 -6.96 -4.05
C PHE A 47 10.98 -6.78 -3.10
N ASN A 48 12.18 -7.23 -3.50
CA ASN A 48 13.34 -7.22 -2.61
C ASN A 48 14.18 -5.93 -2.68
N VAL A 49 14.03 -5.14 -3.75
CA VAL A 49 14.83 -3.91 -3.95
C VAL A 49 13.95 -2.68 -4.09
N PHE A 50 13.08 -2.64 -5.10
CA PHE A 50 12.33 -1.42 -5.39
C PHE A 50 11.31 -1.05 -4.30
N PHE A 51 10.56 -2.00 -3.77
CA PHE A 51 9.61 -1.73 -2.70
C PHE A 51 10.25 -1.30 -1.38
N PRO A 52 11.34 -1.91 -0.89
CA PRO A 52 12.08 -1.39 0.26
C PRO A 52 12.60 0.03 0.05
N CYS A 53 13.18 0.31 -1.12
CA CYS A 53 13.63 1.66 -1.47
C CYS A 53 12.46 2.66 -1.50
N LEU A 54 11.32 2.27 -2.07
CA LEU A 54 10.10 3.08 -2.08
C LEU A 54 9.58 3.34 -0.65
N MET A 55 9.58 2.33 0.21
CA MET A 55 9.18 2.48 1.62
C MET A 55 10.12 3.43 2.36
N PHE A 56 11.42 3.27 2.18
CA PHE A 56 12.42 4.18 2.72
C PHE A 56 12.18 5.60 2.22
N SER A 57 12.07 5.80 0.91
CA SER A 57 11.89 7.12 0.29
C SER A 57 10.61 7.83 0.75
N ASN A 58 9.50 7.10 0.87
CA ASN A 58 8.23 7.65 1.34
C ASN A 58 8.30 8.16 2.78
N ILE A 59 9.08 7.49 3.64
CA ILE A 59 9.24 7.88 5.04
C ILE A 59 10.32 8.97 5.18
N TYR A 60 11.42 8.83 4.43
CA TYR A 60 12.51 9.80 4.39
C TYR A 60 12.06 11.17 3.88
N GLY A 61 11.24 11.21 2.82
CA GLY A 61 10.70 12.43 2.23
C GLY A 61 9.47 13.02 2.95
N ALA A 62 9.09 12.47 4.12
CA ALA A 62 7.98 12.99 4.89
C ALA A 62 8.37 14.30 5.58
N GLU A 63 8.00 15.43 4.97
CA GLU A 63 8.07 16.72 5.65
C GLU A 63 7.01 16.76 6.77
N VAL A 64 7.45 16.57 7.99
CA VAL A 64 6.64 16.71 9.20
C VAL A 64 6.60 18.18 9.58
N GLY A 65 5.89 18.99 8.78
CA GLY A 65 5.73 20.42 8.99
C GLY A 65 4.39 20.80 9.64
N GLU A 66 3.98 22.06 9.48
CA GLU A 66 2.74 22.65 10.05
C GLU A 66 1.44 21.93 9.62
N ALA A 67 1.47 21.15 8.53
CA ALA A 67 0.31 20.38 8.06
C ALA A 67 0.08 19.07 8.83
N PHE A 68 0.88 18.79 9.89
CA PHE A 68 0.78 17.56 10.69
C PHE A 68 -0.39 17.62 11.68
N ASP A 69 -1.57 17.17 11.25
CA ASP A 69 -2.73 17.01 12.13
C ASP A 69 -2.71 15.66 12.84
N LYS A 70 -2.27 15.66 14.12
CA LYS A 70 -2.22 14.47 14.98
C LYS A 70 -3.57 13.76 15.10
N LYS A 71 -4.67 14.53 15.12
CA LYS A 71 -6.03 13.97 15.26
C LYS A 71 -6.44 13.22 14.01
N LEU A 72 -6.19 13.81 12.84
CA LEU A 72 -6.45 13.18 11.55
C LEU A 72 -5.64 11.88 11.38
N ILE A 73 -4.36 11.93 11.72
CA ILE A 73 -3.48 10.76 11.63
C ILE A 73 -3.95 9.63 12.56
N LEU A 74 -4.24 9.97 13.83
CA LEU A 74 -4.76 9.01 14.79
C LEU A 74 -6.08 8.41 14.30
N TYR A 75 -6.97 9.23 13.76
CA TYR A 75 -8.23 8.77 13.17
C TYR A 75 -7.99 7.80 12.01
N CYS A 76 -7.11 8.13 11.08
CA CYS A 76 -6.76 7.24 9.96
C CYS A 76 -6.21 5.89 10.46
N ILE A 77 -5.28 5.90 11.41
CA ILE A 77 -4.72 4.68 11.99
C ILE A 77 -5.82 3.83 12.64
N LEU A 78 -6.65 4.43 13.49
CA LEU A 78 -7.72 3.72 14.19
C LEU A 78 -8.75 3.12 13.22
N MET A 79 -9.14 3.87 12.19
CA MET A 79 -10.07 3.38 11.17
C MET A 79 -9.49 2.24 10.35
N ILE A 80 -8.22 2.33 9.94
CA ILE A 80 -7.54 1.24 9.22
C ILE A 80 -7.49 -0.02 10.08
N LEU A 81 -7.10 0.11 11.35
CA LEU A 81 -7.04 -1.02 12.28
C LEU A 81 -8.43 -1.61 12.53
N ALA A 82 -9.46 -0.79 12.68
CA ALA A 82 -10.84 -1.25 12.85
C ALA A 82 -11.31 -2.07 11.64
N VAL A 83 -11.11 -1.57 10.42
CA VAL A 83 -11.45 -2.29 9.19
C VAL A 83 -10.62 -3.57 9.04
N PHE A 84 -9.32 -3.51 9.35
CA PHE A 84 -8.43 -4.68 9.31
C PHE A 84 -8.89 -5.79 10.25
N PHE A 85 -9.15 -5.49 11.53
CA PHE A 85 -9.59 -6.49 12.50
C PHE A 85 -10.99 -7.01 12.20
N THR A 86 -11.90 -6.16 11.72
CA THR A 86 -13.23 -6.58 11.28
C THR A 86 -13.13 -7.51 10.08
N ALA A 87 -12.33 -7.16 9.06
CA ALA A 87 -12.10 -8.01 7.90
C ALA A 87 -11.49 -9.36 8.33
N MET A 88 -10.52 -9.34 9.23
CA MET A 88 -9.90 -10.56 9.76
C MET A 88 -10.92 -11.44 10.48
N ALA A 89 -11.75 -10.86 11.36
CA ALA A 89 -12.79 -11.61 12.09
C ALA A 89 -13.85 -12.23 11.17
N VAL A 90 -14.22 -11.53 10.09
CA VAL A 90 -15.20 -12.01 9.11
C VAL A 90 -14.58 -13.09 8.23
N ILE A 91 -13.41 -12.82 7.62
CA ILE A 91 -12.78 -13.73 6.66
C ILE A 91 -12.37 -15.04 7.31
N VAL A 92 -11.87 -15.03 8.54
CA VAL A 92 -11.52 -16.28 9.26
C VAL A 92 -12.73 -17.20 9.44
N LYS A 93 -13.96 -16.63 9.53
CA LYS A 93 -15.20 -17.41 9.69
C LYS A 93 -15.75 -17.93 8.36
N ILE A 94 -15.61 -17.19 7.27
CA ILE A 94 -16.25 -17.53 5.99
C ILE A 94 -15.32 -18.26 5.02
N GLU A 95 -13.99 -18.05 5.11
CA GLU A 95 -13.02 -18.69 4.22
C GLU A 95 -12.33 -19.85 4.93
N PRO A 96 -12.55 -21.11 4.51
CA PRO A 96 -11.93 -22.27 5.15
C PRO A 96 -10.44 -22.41 4.83
N GLU A 97 -9.99 -21.95 3.65
CA GLU A 97 -8.62 -22.14 3.20
C GLU A 97 -7.69 -21.01 3.68
N ASN A 98 -6.75 -21.32 4.55
CA ASN A 98 -5.79 -20.34 5.07
C ASN A 98 -5.03 -19.58 3.98
N LYS A 99 -4.69 -20.25 2.87
CA LYS A 99 -3.93 -19.61 1.76
C LYS A 99 -4.65 -18.42 1.12
N ASN A 100 -6.00 -18.39 1.17
CA ASN A 100 -6.81 -17.32 0.59
C ASN A 100 -7.06 -16.18 1.58
N ARG A 101 -7.10 -16.47 2.88
CA ARG A 101 -7.46 -15.50 3.94
C ARG A 101 -6.65 -14.22 3.88
N GLY A 102 -5.33 -14.35 3.78
CA GLY A 102 -4.44 -13.19 3.76
C GLY A 102 -4.71 -12.24 2.59
N ALA A 103 -4.96 -12.77 1.40
CA ALA A 103 -5.28 -11.99 0.22
C ALA A 103 -6.67 -11.33 0.32
N MET A 104 -7.67 -12.06 0.82
CA MET A 104 -9.04 -11.54 0.99
C MET A 104 -9.10 -10.42 2.04
N ILE A 105 -8.40 -10.56 3.16
CA ILE A 105 -8.31 -9.53 4.18
C ILE A 105 -7.66 -8.26 3.59
N GLN A 106 -6.57 -8.41 2.83
CA GLN A 106 -5.95 -7.27 2.15
C GLN A 106 -6.89 -6.58 1.16
N ALA A 107 -7.68 -7.34 0.40
CA ALA A 107 -8.64 -6.78 -0.56
C ALA A 107 -9.71 -5.90 0.10
N ILE A 108 -10.02 -6.15 1.38
CA ILE A 108 -11.03 -5.38 2.13
C ILE A 108 -10.45 -4.09 2.71
N TYR A 109 -9.29 -4.15 3.42
CA TYR A 109 -8.81 -2.97 4.15
C TYR A 109 -7.87 -2.09 3.32
N ARG A 110 -7.20 -2.64 2.31
CA ARG A 110 -6.21 -1.91 1.53
C ARG A 110 -6.85 -1.11 0.42
N SER A 111 -7.12 0.16 0.69
CA SER A 111 -7.63 1.09 -0.33
C SER A 111 -6.50 1.66 -1.20
N ASN A 112 -6.87 2.12 -2.40
CA ASN A 112 -5.96 2.86 -3.29
C ASN A 112 -5.94 4.35 -2.90
N PHE A 113 -5.39 4.63 -1.72
CA PHE A 113 -5.43 5.94 -1.10
C PHE A 113 -4.65 7.00 -1.89
N VAL A 114 -3.54 6.63 -2.54
CA VAL A 114 -2.70 7.56 -3.30
C VAL A 114 -3.37 7.96 -4.61
N ILE A 115 -3.77 6.99 -5.43
CA ILE A 115 -4.26 7.27 -6.79
C ILE A 115 -5.67 7.84 -6.77
N MET A 116 -6.52 7.41 -5.85
CA MET A 116 -7.91 7.89 -5.75
C MET A 116 -8.09 8.97 -4.68
N GLY A 117 -7.43 8.84 -3.53
CA GLY A 117 -7.63 9.75 -2.40
C GLY A 117 -7.14 11.17 -2.68
N ILE A 118 -5.93 11.33 -3.23
CA ILE A 118 -5.35 12.64 -3.50
C ILE A 118 -6.18 13.44 -4.52
N PRO A 119 -6.56 12.92 -5.69
CA PRO A 119 -7.43 13.62 -6.63
C PRO A 119 -8.80 13.99 -6.03
N ILE A 120 -9.40 13.11 -5.24
CA ILE A 120 -10.69 13.38 -4.58
C ILE A 120 -10.56 14.55 -3.60
N VAL A 121 -9.52 14.53 -2.74
CA VAL A 121 -9.28 15.64 -1.79
C VAL A 121 -9.01 16.94 -2.54
N SER A 122 -8.21 16.90 -3.61
CA SER A 122 -7.94 18.07 -4.45
C SER A 122 -9.20 18.65 -5.08
N ASN A 123 -10.10 17.80 -5.56
CA ASN A 123 -11.35 18.23 -6.21
C ASN A 123 -12.37 18.80 -5.23
N ILE A 124 -12.42 18.25 -4.00
CA ILE A 124 -13.42 18.69 -2.99
C ILE A 124 -12.95 19.93 -2.26
N PHE A 125 -11.68 19.96 -1.85
CA PHE A 125 -11.14 20.99 -0.94
C PHE A 125 -10.18 21.97 -1.64
N GLY A 126 -9.86 21.75 -2.94
CA GLY A 126 -8.82 22.50 -3.65
C GLY A 126 -7.43 22.20 -3.13
N GLY A 127 -6.45 22.98 -3.59
CA GLY A 127 -5.03 22.76 -3.26
C GLY A 127 -4.67 22.92 -1.77
N LYS A 128 -5.50 23.59 -0.98
CA LYS A 128 -5.22 23.89 0.43
C LYS A 128 -5.04 22.66 1.34
N GLN A 129 -5.70 21.55 1.03
CA GLN A 129 -5.66 20.33 1.85
C GLN A 129 -4.73 19.25 1.26
N LEU A 130 -4.06 19.53 0.15
CA LEU A 130 -3.15 18.55 -0.49
C LEU A 130 -1.97 18.18 0.41
N ALA A 131 -1.40 19.15 1.11
CA ALA A 131 -0.30 18.90 2.05
C ALA A 131 -0.72 17.93 3.17
N THR A 132 -1.90 18.15 3.76
CA THR A 132 -2.46 17.26 4.79
C THR A 132 -2.73 15.85 4.25
N ALA A 133 -3.27 15.74 3.02
CA ALA A 133 -3.47 14.45 2.36
C ALA A 133 -2.15 13.74 2.07
N ALA A 134 -1.12 14.45 1.62
CA ALA A 134 0.20 13.90 1.36
C ALA A 134 0.84 13.34 2.65
N ILE A 135 0.73 14.06 3.77
CA ILE A 135 1.22 13.58 5.08
C ILE A 135 0.45 12.33 5.52
N ALA A 136 -0.87 12.32 5.35
CA ALA A 136 -1.66 11.13 5.67
C ALA A 136 -1.22 9.92 4.84
N VAL A 137 -0.93 10.08 3.53
CA VAL A 137 -0.39 9.04 2.65
C VAL A 137 0.92 8.47 3.19
N THR A 138 1.83 9.32 3.67
CA THR A 138 3.14 8.93 4.18
C THR A 138 3.04 7.97 5.38
N ILE A 139 1.95 8.06 6.15
CA ILE A 139 1.71 7.19 7.31
C ILE A 139 0.84 5.99 6.94
N VAL A 140 -0.22 6.22 6.16
CA VAL A 140 -1.20 5.18 5.78
C VAL A 140 -0.56 4.09 4.92
N VAL A 141 0.28 4.46 3.95
CA VAL A 141 0.89 3.49 3.02
C VAL A 141 1.86 2.54 3.73
N PRO A 142 2.80 2.99 4.57
CA PRO A 142 3.60 2.08 5.39
C PRO A 142 2.76 1.19 6.30
N LEU A 143 1.72 1.73 6.95
CA LEU A 143 0.81 0.95 7.78
C LEU A 143 0.13 -0.17 6.99
N PHE A 144 -0.41 0.12 5.79
CA PHE A 144 -0.98 -0.90 4.91
C PHE A 144 0.04 -2.00 4.59
N ASN A 145 1.29 -1.64 4.33
CA ASN A 145 2.33 -2.61 3.98
C ASN A 145 2.74 -3.47 5.19
N VAL A 146 2.86 -2.89 6.37
CA VAL A 146 3.12 -3.63 7.61
C VAL A 146 1.99 -4.63 7.88
N LEU A 147 0.73 -4.18 7.84
CA LEU A 147 -0.42 -5.05 8.06
C LEU A 147 -0.53 -6.15 6.98
N ALA A 148 -0.17 -5.85 5.73
CA ALA A 148 -0.14 -6.83 4.65
C ALA A 148 0.89 -7.94 4.94
N VAL A 149 2.08 -7.58 5.38
CA VAL A 149 3.11 -8.56 5.75
C VAL A 149 2.64 -9.40 6.92
N VAL A 150 2.08 -8.78 7.95
CA VAL A 150 1.57 -9.49 9.14
C VAL A 150 0.50 -10.51 8.74
N VAL A 151 -0.50 -10.10 7.98
CA VAL A 151 -1.62 -10.98 7.63
C VAL A 151 -1.20 -12.10 6.68
N LEU A 152 -0.28 -11.83 5.75
CA LEU A 152 0.24 -12.85 4.86
C LEU A 152 1.09 -13.88 5.60
N GLU A 153 1.93 -13.47 6.52
CA GLU A 153 2.71 -14.39 7.35
C GLU A 153 1.82 -15.19 8.30
N LEU A 154 0.78 -14.58 8.88
CA LEU A 154 -0.17 -15.24 9.76
C LEU A 154 -0.91 -16.41 9.07
N PHE A 155 -1.28 -16.21 7.79
CA PHE A 155 -2.05 -17.17 7.01
C PHE A 155 -1.24 -17.92 5.95
N ARG A 156 0.09 -17.86 5.98
CA ARG A 156 0.99 -18.49 4.98
C ARG A 156 0.85 -20.00 4.81
N GLY A 157 0.13 -20.64 5.72
CA GLY A 157 -0.12 -22.08 5.67
C GLY A 157 0.89 -22.89 6.50
N GLY A 158 0.37 -23.66 7.46
CA GLY A 158 1.12 -24.49 8.38
C GLY A 158 0.99 -24.00 9.83
N LYS A 159 1.47 -24.85 10.76
CA LYS A 159 1.59 -24.48 12.18
C LYS A 159 2.80 -23.56 12.37
N SER A 160 2.67 -22.30 11.97
CA SER A 160 3.73 -21.32 12.21
C SER A 160 3.75 -20.95 13.68
N SER A 161 4.87 -21.15 14.38
CA SER A 161 5.01 -20.66 15.73
C SER A 161 5.03 -19.13 15.73
N PRO A 162 4.60 -18.45 16.81
CA PRO A 162 4.67 -16.98 16.90
C PRO A 162 6.07 -16.43 16.62
N LEU A 163 7.10 -17.17 16.99
CA LEU A 163 8.50 -16.80 16.73
C LEU A 163 8.86 -16.86 15.24
N GLN A 164 8.31 -17.83 14.50
CA GLN A 164 8.52 -17.92 13.04
C GLN A 164 7.82 -16.77 12.31
N ILE A 165 6.62 -16.40 12.74
CA ILE A 165 5.88 -15.24 12.21
C ILE A 165 6.70 -13.96 12.46
N LEU A 166 7.16 -13.73 13.69
CA LEU A 166 7.96 -12.58 14.05
C LEU A 166 9.27 -12.51 13.22
N LYS A 167 9.94 -13.64 13.06
CA LYS A 167 11.15 -13.75 12.23
C LYS A 167 10.87 -13.47 10.75
N GLY A 168 9.72 -13.90 10.23
CA GLY A 168 9.26 -13.62 8.86
C GLY A 168 9.02 -12.12 8.66
N ILE A 169 8.35 -11.47 9.60
CA ILE A 169 8.11 -10.01 9.60
C ILE A 169 9.45 -9.26 9.66
N ALA A 170 10.33 -9.59 10.61
CA ALA A 170 11.60 -8.90 10.79
C ALA A 170 12.55 -9.03 9.58
N LYS A 171 12.47 -10.14 8.85
CA LYS A 171 13.26 -10.39 7.62
C LYS A 171 12.59 -9.87 6.34
N ASN A 172 11.39 -9.33 6.44
CA ASN A 172 10.68 -8.82 5.27
C ASN A 172 11.35 -7.53 4.75
N PRO A 173 11.75 -7.48 3.45
CA PRO A 173 12.43 -6.32 2.90
C PRO A 173 11.65 -5.02 3.04
N LEU A 174 10.31 -5.06 2.94
CA LEU A 174 9.44 -3.89 3.12
C LEU A 174 9.53 -3.32 4.55
N ILE A 175 9.55 -4.20 5.55
CA ILE A 175 9.69 -3.80 6.97
C ILE A 175 11.08 -3.21 7.20
N ILE A 176 12.13 -3.83 6.64
CA ILE A 176 13.51 -3.32 6.73
C ILE A 176 13.58 -1.92 6.11
N GLY A 177 13.04 -1.71 4.91
CA GLY A 177 12.98 -0.40 4.25
C GLY A 177 12.23 0.65 5.08
N ALA A 178 11.09 0.28 5.67
CA ALA A 178 10.32 1.17 6.53
C ALA A 178 11.08 1.55 7.81
N VAL A 179 11.70 0.58 8.49
CA VAL A 179 12.50 0.82 9.70
C VAL A 179 13.70 1.73 9.40
N LEU A 180 14.42 1.49 8.31
CA LEU A 180 15.51 2.36 7.88
C LEU A 180 15.03 3.78 7.62
N GLY A 181 13.87 3.96 6.97
CA GLY A 181 13.26 5.28 6.78
C GLY A 181 12.94 5.98 8.11
N ILE A 182 12.33 5.26 9.06
CA ILE A 182 12.02 5.82 10.39
C ILE A 182 13.29 6.25 11.13
N LEU A 183 14.38 5.48 11.03
CA LEU A 183 15.64 5.81 11.69
C LEU A 183 16.29 7.09 11.14
N THR A 184 15.96 7.50 9.93
CA THR A 184 16.48 8.76 9.35
C THR A 184 15.68 10.00 9.74
N VAL A 185 14.42 9.85 10.18
CA VAL A 185 13.54 10.98 10.56
C VAL A 185 14.18 11.93 11.60
N PRO A 186 14.86 11.44 12.67
CA PRO A 186 15.48 12.35 13.63
C PRO A 186 16.67 13.16 13.10
N PHE A 187 17.24 12.77 11.96
CA PHE A 187 18.39 13.41 11.34
C PHE A 187 18.01 14.42 10.24
N HIS A 188 16.72 14.49 9.91
CA HIS A 188 16.15 15.51 9.04
C HIS A 188 15.74 16.74 9.86
N ILE A 189 16.65 17.71 9.96
CA ILE A 189 16.38 19.05 10.47
C ILE A 189 16.31 20.00 9.28
#